data_28cf9c8ecb39b99ec6ff180bb95dc982
#
_entry.id   28cf9c8ecb39b99ec6ff180bb95dc982
#
_cell.length_a   1.000
_cell.length_b   1.000
_cell.length_c   1.000
_cell.angle_alpha   90.00
_cell.angle_beta   90.00
_cell.angle_gamma   90.00
#
_symmetry.space_group_name_H-M   'P 1'
#
loop_
_entity.id
_entity.type
_entity.pdbx_description
1 polymer ?
#
loop_
_entity_poly.entity_id
_entity_poly.type
_entity_poly.pdbx_seq_one_letter_code
_entity_poly.pdbx_strand_id
1 'polypeptide(L)'
;MAVDRETIVKTIFNGTRTPSKDFTAPTLEGYDANVSGNDVLTYNPEKAKELWAKADAISPWDGTFTIAYNSDGGHKEWVDATANSIKNTLGIAAEGNPFADFKSLLDAEDKGEMTGAFRNGWQGDYPALYNFLQPQYATGADANKGQYSNSEFDSLVTQASSATSSADAAKILEQAQTILLRDMPAVPLWYTNVNGAWSKNVDNVKFDWKGQPVMYQITKK
;
A
#
# COMPACT_ATOMS: atom_id res chain seq x y z
N MET A 1 -0.10 13.22 0.15
CA MET A 1 -0.25 14.49 -0.63
C MET A 1 1.06 14.96 -1.25
N ALA A 2 2.24 14.71 -0.68
CA ALA A 2 3.54 15.15 -1.22
C ALA A 2 4.09 14.28 -2.36
N VAL A 3 3.50 13.14 -2.65
CA VAL A 3 3.97 12.16 -3.65
C VAL A 3 3.04 12.18 -4.86
N ASP A 4 3.58 12.54 -6.03
CA ASP A 4 2.87 12.47 -7.32
C ASP A 4 2.87 11.02 -7.85
N ARG A 5 1.95 10.21 -7.33
CA ARG A 5 1.83 8.79 -7.67
C ARG A 5 1.42 8.56 -9.11
N GLU A 6 0.63 9.46 -9.70
CA GLU A 6 0.20 9.34 -11.10
C GLU A 6 1.38 9.48 -12.05
N THR A 7 2.23 10.49 -11.83
CA THR A 7 3.45 10.68 -12.64
C THR A 7 4.40 9.49 -12.46
N ILE A 8 4.60 8.99 -11.24
CA ILE A 8 5.46 7.82 -10.97
C ILE A 8 4.93 6.59 -11.72
N VAL A 9 3.64 6.30 -11.60
CA VAL A 9 3.01 5.16 -12.30
C VAL A 9 3.15 5.26 -13.81
N LYS A 10 2.94 6.43 -14.36
CA LYS A 10 3.04 6.67 -15.80
C LYS A 10 4.48 6.55 -16.32
N THR A 11 5.44 7.12 -15.62
CA THR A 11 6.83 7.25 -16.13
C THR A 11 7.72 6.05 -15.82
N ILE A 12 7.54 5.43 -14.65
CA ILE A 12 8.36 4.30 -14.21
C ILE A 12 7.72 2.97 -14.54
N PHE A 13 6.41 2.85 -14.33
CA PHE A 13 5.70 1.58 -14.49
C PHE A 13 4.95 1.46 -15.83
N ASN A 14 5.04 2.44 -16.73
CA ASN A 14 4.37 2.42 -18.03
C ASN A 14 2.87 2.01 -17.94
N GLY A 15 2.17 2.45 -16.89
CA GLY A 15 0.76 2.12 -16.66
C GLY A 15 0.48 0.70 -16.17
N THR A 16 1.50 -0.09 -15.81
CA THR A 16 1.30 -1.42 -15.21
C THR A 16 0.94 -1.38 -13.72
N ARG A 17 0.67 -0.20 -13.20
CA ARG A 17 0.17 0.06 -11.85
C ARG A 17 -0.99 1.05 -11.92
N THR A 18 -1.81 1.06 -10.89
CA THR A 18 -2.89 2.04 -10.72
C THR A 18 -2.74 2.71 -9.35
N PRO A 19 -2.70 4.05 -9.24
CA PRO A 19 -2.62 4.72 -7.95
C PRO A 19 -3.72 4.26 -7.00
N SER A 20 -3.37 3.92 -5.77
CA SER A 20 -4.32 3.44 -4.77
C SER A 20 -5.26 4.55 -4.30
N LYS A 21 -6.48 4.18 -3.95
CA LYS A 21 -7.49 5.08 -3.38
C LYS A 21 -7.82 4.74 -1.93
N ASP A 22 -7.38 3.58 -1.46
CA ASP A 22 -7.56 3.09 -0.10
C ASP A 22 -6.52 2.01 0.24
N PHE A 23 -6.71 1.31 1.35
CA PHE A 23 -5.84 0.24 1.85
C PHE A 23 -6.21 -1.16 1.34
N THR A 24 -7.18 -1.27 0.43
CA THR A 24 -7.65 -2.55 -0.13
C THR A 24 -7.47 -2.59 -1.66
N ALA A 25 -8.10 -3.52 -2.36
CA ALA A 25 -7.93 -3.65 -3.81
C ALA A 25 -9.28 -3.58 -4.56
N PRO A 26 -9.34 -2.93 -5.75
CA PRO A 26 -10.58 -2.70 -6.47
C PRO A 26 -11.28 -3.96 -6.99
N THR A 27 -10.61 -5.10 -6.96
CA THR A 27 -11.17 -6.40 -7.38
C THR A 27 -11.92 -7.14 -6.26
N LEU A 28 -11.93 -6.59 -5.05
CA LEU A 28 -12.55 -7.22 -3.89
C LEU A 28 -14.03 -6.83 -3.78
N GLU A 29 -14.86 -7.79 -3.34
CA GLU A 29 -16.25 -7.52 -2.99
C GLU A 29 -16.32 -6.50 -1.84
N GLY A 30 -17.16 -5.49 -1.98
CA GLY A 30 -17.30 -4.42 -0.99
C GLY A 30 -16.23 -3.33 -1.06
N TYR A 31 -15.36 -3.34 -2.09
CA TYR A 31 -14.45 -2.23 -2.32
C TYR A 31 -15.21 -0.92 -2.59
N ASP A 32 -14.81 0.16 -1.93
CA ASP A 32 -15.29 1.51 -2.23
C ASP A 32 -14.11 2.44 -2.55
N ALA A 33 -14.15 3.03 -3.75
CA ALA A 33 -13.15 4.02 -4.19
C ALA A 33 -13.31 5.40 -3.51
N ASN A 34 -14.36 5.60 -2.71
CA ASN A 34 -14.72 6.88 -2.11
C ASN A 34 -14.76 6.82 -0.57
N VAL A 35 -13.95 5.95 0.03
CA VAL A 35 -13.82 5.89 1.49
C VAL A 35 -13.53 7.27 2.06
N SER A 36 -14.26 7.64 3.11
CA SER A 36 -14.14 8.97 3.73
C SER A 36 -12.69 9.23 4.20
N GLY A 37 -12.16 10.40 3.85
CA GLY A 37 -10.79 10.79 4.18
C GLY A 37 -9.74 10.39 3.15
N ASN A 38 -10.09 9.71 2.05
CA ASN A 38 -9.12 9.27 1.06
C ASN A 38 -8.52 10.40 0.18
N ASP A 39 -9.03 11.63 0.33
CA ASP A 39 -8.42 12.84 -0.24
C ASP A 39 -6.97 13.04 0.23
N VAL A 40 -6.57 12.52 1.39
CA VAL A 40 -5.17 12.52 1.87
C VAL A 40 -4.22 11.80 0.91
N LEU A 41 -4.73 10.89 0.09
CA LEU A 41 -3.98 10.16 -0.92
C LEU A 41 -3.85 10.95 -2.25
N THR A 42 -4.56 12.05 -2.41
CA THR A 42 -4.49 12.88 -3.62
C THR A 42 -3.22 13.74 -3.59
N TYR A 43 -2.51 13.83 -4.72
CA TYR A 43 -1.38 14.74 -4.85
C TYR A 43 -1.85 16.19 -4.74
N ASN A 44 -1.38 16.87 -3.70
CA ASN A 44 -1.69 18.27 -3.44
C ASN A 44 -0.49 18.91 -2.71
N PRO A 45 0.48 19.43 -3.48
CA PRO A 45 1.72 19.95 -2.93
C PRO A 45 1.51 21.14 -1.97
N GLU A 46 0.54 22.00 -2.25
CA GLU A 46 0.28 23.17 -1.38
C GLU A 46 -0.29 22.72 -0.02
N LYS A 47 -1.24 21.78 -0.04
CA LYS A 47 -1.77 21.22 1.21
C LYS A 47 -0.72 20.41 1.98
N ALA A 48 0.15 19.70 1.25
CA ALA A 48 1.26 18.98 1.86
C ALA A 48 2.21 19.91 2.60
N LYS A 49 2.59 21.04 1.99
CA LYS A 49 3.43 22.08 2.63
C LYS A 49 2.76 22.69 3.87
N GLU A 50 1.46 23.02 3.76
CA GLU A 50 0.70 23.55 4.91
C GLU A 50 0.72 22.57 6.10
N LEU A 51 0.44 21.28 5.85
CA LEU A 51 0.42 20.26 6.87
C LEU A 51 1.81 20.00 7.44
N TRP A 52 2.82 19.98 6.57
CA TRP A 52 4.22 19.84 6.99
C TRP A 52 4.65 21.00 7.92
N ALA A 53 4.37 22.24 7.53
CA ALA A 53 4.70 23.40 8.37
C ALA A 53 4.03 23.35 9.74
N LYS A 54 2.79 22.83 9.84
CA LYS A 54 2.11 22.60 11.12
C LYS A 54 2.79 21.54 11.97
N ALA A 55 3.21 20.42 11.36
CA ALA A 55 3.92 19.35 12.05
C ALA A 55 5.31 19.81 12.53
N ASP A 56 6.05 20.49 11.66
CA ASP A 56 7.38 21.02 11.95
C ASP A 56 7.36 22.08 13.08
N ALA A 57 6.29 22.87 13.15
CA ALA A 57 6.09 23.81 14.25
C ALA A 57 5.86 23.14 15.63
N ILE A 58 5.38 21.90 15.64
CA ILE A 58 5.20 21.10 16.86
C ILE A 58 6.51 20.41 17.26
N SER A 59 7.18 19.80 16.29
CA SER A 59 8.45 19.11 16.47
C SER A 59 9.33 19.34 15.23
N PRO A 60 10.28 20.30 15.32
CA PRO A 60 11.14 20.62 14.20
C PRO A 60 11.88 19.41 13.63
N TRP A 61 11.88 19.28 12.31
CA TRP A 61 12.53 18.20 11.60
C TRP A 61 13.88 18.66 11.02
N ASP A 62 14.94 18.01 11.44
CA ASP A 62 16.31 18.26 10.98
C ASP A 62 16.99 17.04 10.34
N GLY A 63 16.22 15.96 10.14
CA GLY A 63 16.72 14.69 9.63
C GLY A 63 16.58 14.51 8.12
N THR A 64 16.93 13.31 7.65
CA THR A 64 16.66 12.83 6.30
C THR A 64 15.52 11.82 6.33
N PHE A 65 14.51 12.04 5.50
CA PHE A 65 13.44 11.03 5.32
C PHE A 65 13.97 9.89 4.47
N THR A 66 14.05 8.70 5.03
CA THR A 66 14.56 7.52 4.32
C THR A 66 13.44 6.53 4.01
N ILE A 67 13.55 5.86 2.83
CA ILE A 67 12.66 4.77 2.42
C ILE A 67 13.50 3.52 2.22
N ALA A 68 13.44 2.57 3.15
CA ALA A 68 14.14 1.31 3.06
C ALA A 68 13.52 0.39 1.98
N TYR A 69 14.38 -0.28 1.21
CA TYR A 69 13.97 -1.21 0.16
C TYR A 69 15.05 -2.27 -0.10
N ASN A 70 14.65 -3.43 -0.62
CA ASN A 70 15.59 -4.45 -1.07
C ASN A 70 16.06 -4.19 -2.51
N SER A 71 17.36 -4.27 -2.74
CA SER A 71 18.00 -3.94 -4.03
C SER A 71 17.73 -4.99 -5.12
N ASP A 72 17.43 -6.23 -4.75
CA ASP A 72 17.13 -7.35 -5.66
C ASP A 72 15.70 -7.35 -6.22
N GLY A 73 14.82 -6.46 -5.76
CA GLY A 73 13.39 -6.42 -6.11
C GLY A 73 12.97 -5.36 -7.14
N GLY A 74 13.91 -4.64 -7.79
CA GLY A 74 13.59 -3.59 -8.78
C GLY A 74 12.87 -2.39 -8.18
N HIS A 75 13.21 -2.02 -6.94
CA HIS A 75 12.52 -0.96 -6.21
C HIS A 75 13.18 0.41 -6.32
N LYS A 76 14.46 0.47 -6.73
CA LYS A 76 15.26 1.69 -6.69
C LYS A 76 14.60 2.87 -7.40
N GLU A 77 14.14 2.67 -8.62
CA GLU A 77 13.64 3.76 -9.48
C GLU A 77 12.42 4.44 -8.87
N TRP A 78 11.46 3.66 -8.39
CA TRP A 78 10.24 4.26 -7.81
C TRP A 78 10.47 4.80 -6.39
N VAL A 79 11.40 4.23 -5.63
CA VAL A 79 11.79 4.75 -4.31
C VAL A 79 12.49 6.10 -4.49
N ASP A 80 13.45 6.21 -5.41
CA ASP A 80 14.12 7.46 -5.73
C ASP A 80 13.12 8.53 -6.22
N ALA A 81 12.17 8.15 -7.09
CA ALA A 81 11.13 9.07 -7.55
C ALA A 81 10.20 9.53 -6.42
N THR A 82 9.84 8.64 -5.49
CA THR A 82 9.03 8.97 -4.31
C THR A 82 9.78 9.90 -3.37
N ALA A 83 11.05 9.61 -3.07
CA ALA A 83 11.91 10.47 -2.25
C ALA A 83 12.10 11.85 -2.89
N ASN A 84 12.34 11.90 -4.21
CA ASN A 84 12.44 13.18 -4.95
C ASN A 84 11.12 13.97 -4.92
N SER A 85 9.97 13.32 -5.03
CA SER A 85 8.67 13.98 -4.90
C SER A 85 8.49 14.63 -3.53
N ILE A 86 8.84 13.89 -2.45
CA ILE A 86 8.83 14.41 -1.08
C ILE A 86 9.79 15.60 -0.93
N LYS A 87 11.05 15.43 -1.36
CA LYS A 87 12.07 16.48 -1.32
C LYS A 87 11.64 17.75 -2.04
N ASN A 88 11.13 17.62 -3.26
CA ASN A 88 10.72 18.76 -4.07
C ASN A 88 9.47 19.46 -3.53
N THR A 89 8.56 18.68 -2.93
CA THR A 89 7.31 19.22 -2.38
C THR A 89 7.54 19.88 -1.02
N LEU A 90 8.24 19.20 -0.10
CA LEU A 90 8.35 19.64 1.30
C LEU A 90 9.63 20.43 1.58
N GLY A 91 10.64 20.39 0.69
CA GLY A 91 11.93 21.07 0.90
C GLY A 91 12.84 20.39 1.92
N ILE A 92 12.58 19.13 2.26
CA ILE A 92 13.38 18.34 3.22
C ILE A 92 14.33 17.38 2.49
N ALA A 93 15.37 16.91 3.18
CA ALA A 93 16.19 15.83 2.68
C ALA A 93 15.37 14.51 2.64
N ALA A 94 15.39 13.81 1.50
CA ALA A 94 14.73 12.53 1.34
C ALA A 94 15.51 11.63 0.37
N GLU A 95 15.66 10.33 0.70
CA GLU A 95 16.43 9.38 -0.10
C GLU A 95 15.98 7.92 0.13
N GLY A 96 16.39 7.03 -0.77
CA GLY A 96 16.24 5.59 -0.60
C GLY A 96 17.34 5.02 0.28
N ASN A 97 16.99 4.04 1.12
CA ASN A 97 17.91 3.27 1.97
C ASN A 97 17.95 1.81 1.49
N PRO A 98 18.93 1.41 0.63
CA PRO A 98 18.96 0.07 0.05
C PRO A 98 19.48 -0.98 1.03
N PHE A 99 18.72 -2.07 1.20
CA PHE A 99 19.16 -3.33 1.77
C PHE A 99 19.69 -4.25 0.67
N ALA A 100 20.61 -5.14 0.97
CA ALA A 100 21.25 -6.01 -0.03
C ALA A 100 20.21 -6.89 -0.76
N ASP A 101 19.29 -7.48 0.00
CA ASP A 101 18.26 -8.39 -0.49
C ASP A 101 16.98 -8.31 0.36
N PHE A 102 15.93 -9.02 -0.10
CA PHE A 102 14.63 -9.02 0.59
C PHE A 102 14.70 -9.66 1.99
N LYS A 103 15.55 -10.69 2.16
CA LYS A 103 15.72 -11.31 3.49
C LYS A 103 16.30 -10.34 4.51
N SER A 104 17.33 -9.59 4.14
CA SER A 104 17.96 -8.60 5.02
C SER A 104 16.98 -7.51 5.43
N LEU A 105 16.10 -7.08 4.52
CA LEU A 105 15.05 -6.10 4.82
C LEU A 105 14.05 -6.69 5.83
N LEU A 106 13.53 -7.90 5.59
CA LEU A 106 12.60 -8.57 6.50
C LEU A 106 13.20 -8.83 7.88
N ASP A 107 14.45 -9.27 7.94
CA ASP A 107 15.15 -9.51 9.21
C ASP A 107 15.22 -8.22 10.06
N ALA A 108 15.42 -7.06 9.42
CA ALA A 108 15.43 -5.76 10.12
C ALA A 108 14.02 -5.31 10.55
N GLU A 109 12.99 -5.54 9.71
CA GLU A 109 11.60 -5.31 10.06
C GLU A 109 11.18 -6.16 11.27
N ASP A 110 11.47 -7.46 11.25
CA ASP A 110 11.12 -8.41 12.32
C ASP A 110 11.80 -8.11 13.65
N LYS A 111 13.01 -7.55 13.62
CA LYS A 111 13.75 -7.12 14.81
C LYS A 111 13.33 -5.74 15.32
N GLY A 112 12.47 -5.01 14.59
CA GLY A 112 12.10 -3.63 14.93
C GLY A 112 13.25 -2.62 14.76
N GLU A 113 14.21 -2.91 13.88
CA GLU A 113 15.37 -2.06 13.61
C GLU A 113 15.09 -0.94 12.59
N MET A 114 13.86 -0.88 12.06
CA MET A 114 13.46 0.17 11.12
C MET A 114 13.28 1.52 11.82
N THR A 115 14.05 2.51 11.40
CA THR A 115 14.01 3.89 11.95
C THR A 115 13.37 4.90 11.02
N GLY A 116 12.93 4.47 9.82
CA GLY A 116 12.30 5.29 8.80
C GLY A 116 11.20 4.53 8.08
N ALA A 117 10.71 5.10 7.00
CA ALA A 117 9.76 4.40 6.13
C ALA A 117 10.44 3.23 5.42
N PHE A 118 9.68 2.19 5.12
CA PHE A 118 10.14 1.04 4.35
C PHE A 118 9.07 0.63 3.33
N ARG A 119 9.53 0.02 2.25
CA ARG A 119 8.61 -0.51 1.24
C ARG A 119 7.93 -1.75 1.78
N ASN A 120 6.65 -1.89 1.54
CA ASN A 120 5.90 -3.11 1.79
C ASN A 120 4.99 -3.43 0.59
N GLY A 121 4.45 -4.64 0.55
CA GLY A 121 3.46 -5.07 -0.43
C GLY A 121 2.66 -6.23 0.12
N TRP A 122 1.37 -6.26 -0.20
CA TRP A 122 0.47 -7.33 0.22
C TRP A 122 -0.24 -7.94 -0.99
N GLN A 123 -0.23 -9.25 -1.06
CA GLN A 123 -1.09 -10.01 -1.95
C GLN A 123 -2.02 -10.85 -1.09
N GLY A 124 -3.32 -10.65 -1.23
CA GLY A 124 -4.30 -11.36 -0.41
C GLY A 124 -4.22 -12.88 -0.55
N ASP A 125 -4.46 -13.59 0.55
CA ASP A 125 -4.59 -15.06 0.57
C ASP A 125 -5.96 -15.50 0.08
N TYR A 126 -6.98 -14.67 0.31
CA TYR A 126 -8.35 -14.83 -0.16
C TYR A 126 -8.98 -13.46 -0.50
N PRO A 127 -10.00 -13.42 -1.40
CA PRO A 127 -10.53 -12.18 -1.95
C PRO A 127 -11.53 -11.48 -1.01
N ALA A 128 -11.07 -11.00 0.14
CA ALA A 128 -11.89 -10.23 1.06
C ALA A 128 -11.13 -9.02 1.63
N LEU A 129 -11.84 -7.92 1.89
CA LEU A 129 -11.29 -6.70 2.49
C LEU A 129 -10.56 -6.99 3.81
N TYR A 130 -11.12 -7.91 4.60
CA TYR A 130 -10.55 -8.34 5.89
C TYR A 130 -9.09 -8.79 5.76
N ASN A 131 -8.75 -9.53 4.70
CA ASN A 131 -7.39 -10.03 4.49
C ASN A 131 -6.37 -8.93 4.15
N PHE A 132 -6.83 -7.77 3.73
CA PHE A 132 -5.97 -6.61 3.46
C PHE A 132 -5.81 -5.71 4.69
N LEU A 133 -6.73 -5.78 5.65
CA LEU A 133 -6.76 -4.87 6.79
C LEU A 133 -6.21 -5.53 8.06
N GLN A 134 -6.76 -6.68 8.46
CA GLN A 134 -6.43 -7.32 9.72
C GLN A 134 -4.96 -7.73 9.82
N PRO A 135 -4.39 -8.50 8.87
CA PRO A 135 -3.02 -8.99 9.01
C PRO A 135 -1.96 -7.89 9.04
N GLN A 136 -2.23 -6.77 8.37
CA GLN A 136 -1.26 -5.69 8.19
C GLN A 136 -1.37 -4.58 9.23
N TYR A 137 -2.55 -4.40 9.87
CA TYR A 137 -2.79 -3.22 10.70
C TYR A 137 -3.37 -3.52 12.08
N ALA A 138 -3.89 -4.72 12.35
CA ALA A 138 -4.36 -5.06 13.69
C ALA A 138 -3.19 -5.14 14.68
N THR A 139 -3.42 -4.71 15.91
CA THR A 139 -2.40 -4.72 16.97
C THR A 139 -1.84 -6.13 17.16
N GLY A 140 -0.52 -6.26 17.04
CA GLY A 140 0.19 -7.52 17.22
C GLY A 140 0.02 -8.55 16.08
N ALA A 141 -0.58 -8.18 14.94
CA ALA A 141 -0.67 -9.06 13.78
C ALA A 141 0.70 -9.24 13.12
N ASP A 142 0.98 -10.44 12.60
CA ASP A 142 2.31 -10.86 12.12
C ASP A 142 2.84 -10.01 10.95
N ALA A 143 1.96 -9.54 10.08
CA ALA A 143 2.33 -8.69 8.94
C ALA A 143 2.29 -7.19 9.26
N ASN A 144 1.94 -6.80 10.49
CA ASN A 144 1.96 -5.41 10.95
C ASN A 144 3.39 -4.97 11.30
N LYS A 145 4.25 -4.88 10.29
CA LYS A 145 5.67 -4.54 10.46
C LYS A 145 5.89 -3.09 10.91
N GLY A 146 4.92 -2.21 10.68
CA GLY A 146 4.92 -0.84 11.18
C GLY A 146 4.53 -0.71 12.67
N GLN A 147 4.17 -1.82 13.33
CA GLN A 147 3.75 -1.87 14.73
C GLN A 147 2.61 -0.88 15.06
N TYR A 148 1.72 -0.65 14.08
CA TYR A 148 0.54 0.18 14.30
C TYR A 148 -0.36 -0.44 15.37
N SER A 149 -0.93 0.40 16.23
CA SER A 149 -1.85 -0.04 17.28
C SER A 149 -2.95 1.00 17.46
N ASN A 150 -4.19 0.58 17.27
CA ASN A 150 -5.37 1.43 17.46
C ASN A 150 -6.56 0.56 17.90
N SER A 151 -7.03 0.74 19.13
CA SER A 151 -8.10 -0.08 19.71
C SER A 151 -9.45 0.09 19.01
N GLU A 152 -9.73 1.25 18.40
CA GLU A 152 -10.95 1.48 17.62
C GLU A 152 -10.91 0.67 16.32
N PHE A 153 -9.77 0.66 15.63
CA PHE A 153 -9.52 -0.18 14.46
C PHE A 153 -9.65 -1.67 14.80
N ASP A 154 -9.00 -2.13 15.86
CA ASP A 154 -9.04 -3.53 16.30
C ASP A 154 -10.48 -3.99 16.64
N SER A 155 -11.25 -3.10 17.27
CA SER A 155 -12.67 -3.37 17.58
C SER A 155 -13.51 -3.55 16.31
N LEU A 156 -13.33 -2.66 15.31
CA LEU A 156 -14.05 -2.77 14.04
C LEU A 156 -13.67 -4.03 13.26
N VAL A 157 -12.40 -4.38 13.22
CA VAL A 157 -11.93 -5.62 12.59
C VAL A 157 -12.53 -6.85 13.29
N THR A 158 -12.59 -6.85 14.62
CA THR A 158 -13.22 -7.93 15.39
C THR A 158 -14.72 -8.01 15.11
N GLN A 159 -15.42 -6.89 15.03
CA GLN A 159 -16.85 -6.85 14.67
C GLN A 159 -17.09 -7.38 13.26
N ALA A 160 -16.25 -6.97 12.29
CA ALA A 160 -16.35 -7.44 10.92
C ALA A 160 -16.18 -8.96 10.79
N SER A 161 -15.28 -9.57 11.59
CA SER A 161 -15.09 -11.03 11.62
C SER A 161 -16.30 -11.80 12.14
N SER A 162 -17.19 -11.13 12.89
CA SER A 162 -18.40 -11.71 13.48
C SER A 162 -19.68 -11.31 12.73
N ALA A 163 -19.55 -10.58 11.61
CA ALA A 163 -20.69 -10.14 10.82
C ALA A 163 -21.40 -11.32 10.15
N THR A 164 -22.72 -11.23 10.02
CA THR A 164 -23.56 -12.31 9.47
C THR A 164 -23.61 -12.34 7.95
N SER A 165 -23.12 -11.27 7.29
CA SER A 165 -23.02 -11.19 5.83
C SER A 165 -21.74 -10.48 5.40
N SER A 166 -21.25 -10.77 4.17
CA SER A 166 -20.12 -10.07 3.56
C SER A 166 -20.40 -8.57 3.37
N ALA A 167 -21.63 -8.21 3.09
CA ALA A 167 -22.04 -6.81 2.92
C ALA A 167 -21.98 -6.02 4.25
N ASP A 168 -22.35 -6.63 5.37
CA ASP A 168 -22.23 -5.99 6.68
C ASP A 168 -20.77 -5.91 7.12
N ALA A 169 -19.99 -6.96 6.89
CA ALA A 169 -18.55 -6.94 7.11
C ALA A 169 -17.87 -5.80 6.32
N ALA A 170 -18.22 -5.63 5.03
CA ALA A 170 -17.66 -4.59 4.19
C ALA A 170 -17.92 -3.18 4.74
N LYS A 171 -19.14 -2.89 5.21
CA LYS A 171 -19.47 -1.58 5.82
C LYS A 171 -18.65 -1.29 7.08
N ILE A 172 -18.44 -2.30 7.91
CA ILE A 172 -17.63 -2.16 9.13
C ILE A 172 -16.16 -1.94 8.76
N LEU A 173 -15.65 -2.67 7.75
CA LEU A 173 -14.28 -2.54 7.28
C LEU A 173 -14.02 -1.20 6.56
N GLU A 174 -15.03 -0.61 5.94
CA GLU A 174 -14.95 0.76 5.41
C GLU A 174 -14.70 1.77 6.54
N GLN A 175 -15.41 1.64 7.68
CA GLN A 175 -15.14 2.48 8.85
C GLN A 175 -13.72 2.26 9.38
N ALA A 176 -13.24 1.02 9.41
CA ALA A 176 -11.86 0.72 9.79
C ALA A 176 -10.84 1.38 8.85
N GLN A 177 -11.10 1.42 7.54
CA GLN A 177 -10.26 2.12 6.57
C GLN A 177 -10.23 3.64 6.80
N THR A 178 -11.34 4.25 7.21
CA THR A 178 -11.40 5.69 7.58
C THR A 178 -10.41 6.00 8.71
N ILE A 179 -10.25 5.09 9.68
CA ILE A 179 -9.25 5.24 10.76
C ILE A 179 -7.83 5.17 10.17
N LEU A 180 -7.55 4.20 9.29
CA LEU A 180 -6.23 4.10 8.66
C LEU A 180 -5.90 5.34 7.79
N LEU A 181 -6.89 5.90 7.09
CA LEU A 181 -6.71 7.14 6.31
C LEU A 181 -6.47 8.37 7.18
N ARG A 182 -7.03 8.40 8.37
CA ARG A 182 -6.77 9.45 9.37
C ARG A 182 -5.37 9.32 9.99
N ASP A 183 -5.00 8.11 10.39
CA ASP A 183 -3.78 7.85 11.14
C ASP A 183 -2.56 7.64 10.25
N MET A 184 -2.76 7.23 8.98
CA MET A 184 -1.74 7.00 7.95
C MET A 184 -0.55 6.14 8.44
N PRO A 185 -0.78 4.93 9.00
CA PRO A 185 0.31 4.04 9.40
C PRO A 185 1.15 3.55 8.22
N ALA A 186 0.58 3.57 7.04
CA ALA A 186 1.24 3.32 5.77
C ALA A 186 0.68 4.26 4.69
N VAL A 187 1.44 4.48 3.62
CA VAL A 187 0.98 5.24 2.45
C VAL A 187 0.66 4.25 1.33
N PRO A 188 -0.62 4.01 1.02
CA PRO A 188 -1.01 3.21 -0.14
C PRO A 188 -0.54 3.90 -1.42
N LEU A 189 0.42 3.30 -2.12
CA LEU A 189 1.00 3.91 -3.32
C LEU A 189 0.22 3.54 -4.58
N TRP A 190 0.10 2.23 -4.87
CA TRP A 190 -0.55 1.73 -6.08
C TRP A 190 -0.96 0.27 -5.95
N TYR A 191 -1.89 -0.12 -6.80
CA TYR A 191 -2.22 -1.50 -7.09
C TYR A 191 -1.36 -2.03 -8.23
N THR A 192 -0.88 -3.26 -8.13
CA THR A 192 -0.21 -3.96 -9.22
C THR A 192 -1.24 -4.51 -10.19
N ASN A 193 -1.18 -4.12 -11.46
CA ASN A 193 -1.98 -4.72 -12.50
C ASN A 193 -1.27 -5.97 -13.02
N VAL A 194 -1.98 -7.10 -13.02
CA VAL A 194 -1.42 -8.34 -13.56
C VAL A 194 -1.46 -8.29 -15.09
N ASN A 195 -0.33 -8.57 -15.70
CA ASN A 195 -0.20 -8.68 -17.15
C ASN A 195 0.24 -10.10 -17.50
N GLY A 196 -0.43 -10.70 -18.49
CA GLY A 196 -0.10 -12.03 -18.98
C GLY A 196 0.09 -12.04 -20.49
N ALA A 197 0.98 -12.88 -20.97
CA ALA A 197 1.15 -13.17 -22.39
C ALA A 197 1.07 -14.67 -22.61
N TRP A 198 0.51 -15.07 -23.75
CA TRP A 198 0.38 -16.48 -24.12
C TRP A 198 0.57 -16.70 -25.60
N SER A 199 0.89 -17.94 -25.98
CA SER A 199 1.07 -18.32 -27.36
C SER A 199 -0.24 -18.25 -28.13
N LYS A 200 -0.17 -17.83 -29.40
CA LYS A 200 -1.32 -17.92 -30.34
C LYS A 200 -1.83 -19.35 -30.58
N ASN A 201 -1.09 -20.36 -30.15
CA ASN A 201 -1.43 -21.77 -30.30
C ASN A 201 -2.28 -22.32 -29.14
N VAL A 202 -2.66 -21.48 -28.19
CA VAL A 202 -3.54 -21.85 -27.07
C VAL A 202 -4.75 -20.93 -27.01
N ASP A 203 -5.84 -21.46 -26.46
CA ASP A 203 -7.10 -20.75 -26.20
C ASP A 203 -7.53 -20.88 -24.74
N ASN A 204 -8.63 -20.21 -24.40
CA ASN A 204 -9.26 -20.24 -23.09
C ASN A 204 -8.32 -19.81 -21.94
N VAL A 205 -7.35 -18.93 -22.22
CA VAL A 205 -6.47 -18.37 -21.19
C VAL A 205 -7.26 -17.38 -20.35
N LYS A 206 -7.46 -17.71 -19.07
CA LYS A 206 -8.08 -16.85 -18.07
C LYS A 206 -7.17 -16.72 -16.87
N PHE A 207 -7.33 -15.65 -16.15
CA PHE A 207 -6.62 -15.40 -14.89
C PHE A 207 -7.63 -15.35 -13.75
N ASP A 208 -7.24 -15.89 -12.60
CA ASP A 208 -8.04 -15.78 -11.38
C ASP A 208 -7.89 -14.41 -10.71
N TRP A 209 -8.52 -14.23 -9.58
CA TRP A 209 -8.48 -12.97 -8.82
C TRP A 209 -7.07 -12.61 -8.28
N LYS A 210 -6.17 -13.58 -8.14
CA LYS A 210 -4.74 -13.36 -7.82
C LYS A 210 -3.90 -13.05 -9.07
N GLY A 211 -4.51 -13.06 -10.25
CA GLY A 211 -3.80 -12.94 -11.51
C GLY A 211 -3.01 -14.19 -11.91
N GLN A 212 -3.33 -15.36 -11.35
CA GLN A 212 -2.72 -16.63 -11.73
C GLN A 212 -3.47 -17.23 -12.91
N PRO A 213 -2.77 -17.81 -13.90
CA PRO A 213 -3.45 -18.46 -15.03
C PRO A 213 -4.22 -19.70 -14.55
N VAL A 214 -5.49 -19.79 -14.96
CA VAL A 214 -6.36 -20.95 -14.68
C VAL A 214 -5.99 -22.10 -15.60
N MET A 215 -4.92 -22.81 -15.28
CA MET A 215 -4.23 -23.76 -16.16
C MET A 215 -5.15 -24.86 -16.71
N TYR A 216 -6.09 -25.37 -15.92
CA TYR A 216 -7.01 -26.46 -16.33
C TYR A 216 -8.03 -26.03 -17.42
N GLN A 217 -8.18 -24.74 -17.68
CA GLN A 217 -9.06 -24.22 -18.73
C GLN A 217 -8.32 -23.98 -20.06
N ILE A 218 -7.00 -23.96 -20.04
CA ILE A 218 -6.20 -23.67 -21.22
C ILE A 218 -6.27 -24.87 -22.17
N THR A 219 -6.60 -24.62 -23.42
CA THR A 219 -6.67 -25.65 -24.45
C THR A 219 -5.69 -25.35 -25.58
N LYS A 220 -5.16 -26.39 -26.21
CA LYS A 220 -4.37 -26.27 -27.44
C LYS A 220 -5.35 -26.06 -28.62
N LYS A 221 -4.99 -25.15 -29.53
CA LYS A 221 -5.65 -25.01 -30.84
C LYS A 221 -5.33 -26.13 -31.75
#